data_1051a9833615baee800f935c9db88a63
#
_entry.id   1051a9833615baee800f935c9db88a63
#
_cell.length_a   1.000
_cell.length_b   1.000
_cell.length_c   1.000
_cell.angle_alpha   90.00
_cell.angle_beta   90.00
_cell.angle_gamma   90.00
#
_symmetry.space_group_name_H-M   'P 1'
#
loop_
_entity.id
_entity.type
_entity.pdbx_description
1 polymer ?
#
loop_
_entity_poly.entity_id
_entity_poly.type
_entity_poly.pdbx_seq_one_letter_code
_entity_poly.pdbx_strand_id
1 'polypeptide(L)'
;MKKKVIAAIICGVALVGSVYWANTTNADLNNTGRFAALQSQSDENPSSDKIAVRGNDIKISEAEVNESEKFYMANGESEQTAKKDALNNLKEYYALYAEAQKKGYSVTEDEVDNYLDELKKQMSEAANKDDVQAVISAYGNEDDYWKYMKKVYMKRLVVMKYTKDLEKDFASEYKQKNGDSDMNRPGNLNLIR
;
A
#
# COMPACT_ATOMS: atom_id res chain seq x y z
N MET A 1 -8.41 -20.11 4.93
CA MET A 1 -8.72 -18.99 4.02
C MET A 1 -8.25 -17.60 4.51
N LYS A 2 -8.07 -17.35 5.82
CA LYS A 2 -7.62 -16.04 6.36
C LYS A 2 -6.13 -15.72 6.12
N LYS A 3 -5.29 -16.68 5.78
CA LYS A 3 -3.83 -16.56 5.74
C LYS A 3 -3.23 -16.04 4.41
N LYS A 4 -3.97 -16.11 3.30
CA LYS A 4 -3.51 -15.63 1.98
C LYS A 4 -3.81 -14.15 1.72
N VAL A 5 -4.62 -13.53 2.56
CA VAL A 5 -5.14 -12.18 2.37
C VAL A 5 -4.14 -11.12 2.88
N ILE A 6 -3.33 -11.44 3.90
CA ILE A 6 -2.47 -10.45 4.58
C ILE A 6 -1.38 -9.88 3.65
N ALA A 7 -0.77 -10.70 2.81
CA ALA A 7 0.29 -10.25 1.91
C ALA A 7 -0.22 -9.38 0.74
N ALA A 8 -1.46 -9.62 0.27
CA ALA A 8 -2.05 -8.88 -0.84
C ALA A 8 -2.57 -7.48 -0.44
N ILE A 9 -3.04 -7.33 0.81
CA ILE A 9 -3.62 -6.07 1.31
C ILE A 9 -2.56 -4.96 1.46
N ILE A 10 -1.31 -5.31 1.75
CA ILE A 10 -0.23 -4.35 1.94
C ILE A 10 0.15 -3.67 0.61
N CYS A 11 -0.10 -4.31 -0.52
CA CYS A 11 0.32 -3.84 -1.84
C CYS A 11 -0.66 -2.85 -2.50
N GLY A 12 -1.94 -2.79 -2.07
CA GLY A 12 -3.00 -2.14 -2.87
C GLY A 12 -3.21 -0.64 -2.67
N VAL A 13 -2.83 -0.05 -1.56
CA VAL A 13 -3.30 1.32 -1.20
C VAL A 13 -2.20 2.38 -1.19
N ALA A 14 -0.96 2.05 -1.41
CA ALA A 14 0.09 3.06 -1.50
C ALA A 14 1.27 2.56 -2.32
N LEU A 15 1.02 2.24 -3.55
CA LEU A 15 2.04 1.75 -4.48
C LEU A 15 3.02 2.81 -4.95
N VAL A 16 2.77 4.03 -4.59
CA VAL A 16 3.64 5.14 -4.96
C VAL A 16 4.75 5.36 -3.95
N GLY A 17 4.80 4.59 -2.88
CA GLY A 17 5.76 4.91 -1.84
C GLY A 17 6.20 3.78 -0.96
N SER A 18 6.31 2.56 -1.40
CA SER A 18 6.85 1.50 -0.55
C SER A 18 7.91 0.67 -1.25
N VAL A 19 8.61 -0.10 -0.49
CA VAL A 19 9.63 -1.13 -0.75
C VAL A 19 9.61 -1.80 -2.15
N TYR A 20 8.58 -1.59 -2.94
CA TYR A 20 8.46 -2.05 -4.32
C TYR A 20 9.55 -1.47 -5.24
N TRP A 21 10.05 -0.26 -4.94
CA TRP A 21 11.07 0.40 -5.75
C TRP A 21 12.45 -0.28 -5.66
N ALA A 22 12.73 -0.93 -4.55
CA ALA A 22 14.05 -1.56 -4.34
C ALA A 22 14.22 -2.92 -5.03
N ASN A 23 13.12 -3.57 -5.45
CA ASN A 23 13.12 -4.91 -6.07
C ASN A 23 12.28 -4.99 -7.35
N THR A 24 12.07 -3.88 -8.05
CA THR A 24 11.19 -3.82 -9.23
C THR A 24 11.75 -4.58 -10.42
N THR A 25 10.92 -5.41 -11.01
CA THR A 25 11.18 -6.01 -12.34
C THR A 25 10.86 -5.00 -13.44
N ASN A 26 11.32 -5.24 -14.67
CA ASN A 26 10.98 -4.39 -15.83
C ASN A 26 9.45 -4.24 -16.05
N ALA A 27 8.66 -5.24 -15.65
CA ALA A 27 7.20 -5.19 -15.73
C ALA A 27 6.62 -4.16 -14.74
N ASP A 28 7.17 -4.09 -13.53
CA ASP A 28 6.72 -3.15 -12.50
C ASP A 28 7.08 -1.70 -12.88
N LEU A 29 8.23 -1.47 -13.54
CA LEU A 29 8.62 -0.15 -14.05
C LEU A 29 7.63 0.37 -15.09
N ASN A 30 7.21 -0.48 -16.04
CA ASN A 30 6.19 -0.11 -17.04
C ASN A 30 4.85 0.25 -16.38
N ASN A 31 4.47 -0.45 -15.31
CA ASN A 31 3.23 -0.19 -14.58
C ASN A 31 3.25 1.16 -13.86
N THR A 32 4.41 1.60 -13.39
CA THR A 32 4.57 2.92 -12.76
C THR A 32 4.28 4.05 -13.74
N GLY A 33 4.88 4.02 -14.92
CA GLY A 33 4.62 5.02 -15.97
C GLY A 33 3.15 5.01 -16.43
N ARG A 34 2.54 3.84 -16.54
CA ARG A 34 1.09 3.71 -16.85
C ARG A 34 0.21 4.30 -15.75
N PHE A 35 0.54 4.05 -14.49
CA PHE A 35 -0.18 4.66 -13.36
C PHE A 35 -0.07 6.19 -13.38
N ALA A 36 1.14 6.74 -13.58
CA ALA A 36 1.35 8.18 -13.70
C ALA A 36 0.50 8.79 -14.82
N ALA A 37 0.43 8.13 -15.98
CA ALA A 37 -0.39 8.58 -17.10
C ALA A 37 -1.90 8.57 -16.78
N LEU A 38 -2.39 7.53 -16.11
CA LEU A 38 -3.79 7.47 -15.67
C LEU A 38 -4.11 8.51 -14.60
N GLN A 39 -3.17 8.77 -13.69
CA GLN A 39 -3.35 9.78 -12.64
C GLN A 39 -3.40 11.19 -13.21
N SER A 40 -2.53 11.52 -14.18
CA SER A 40 -2.48 12.84 -14.82
C SER A 40 -3.69 13.17 -15.70
N GLN A 41 -4.43 12.17 -16.16
CA GLN A 41 -5.67 12.34 -16.94
C GLN A 41 -6.91 12.58 -16.08
N SER A 42 -6.78 12.53 -14.76
CA SER A 42 -7.89 12.70 -13.85
C SER A 42 -8.08 14.17 -13.47
N ASP A 43 -9.27 14.69 -13.69
CA ASP A 43 -9.68 16.00 -13.18
C ASP A 43 -10.00 15.99 -11.67
N GLU A 44 -9.92 14.80 -11.04
CA GLU A 44 -10.25 14.65 -9.63
C GLU A 44 -9.06 15.01 -8.73
N ASN A 45 -9.35 15.85 -7.75
CA ASN A 45 -8.38 16.17 -6.69
C ASN A 45 -8.14 14.93 -5.82
N PRO A 46 -6.93 14.34 -5.80
CA PRO A 46 -6.61 13.17 -4.98
C PRO A 46 -6.75 13.43 -3.47
N SER A 47 -6.86 14.69 -3.07
CA SER A 47 -7.12 15.10 -1.69
C SER A 47 -8.60 15.30 -1.38
N SER A 48 -9.53 14.90 -2.25
CA SER A 48 -10.98 15.05 -2.02
C SER A 48 -11.45 14.21 -0.84
N ASP A 49 -12.11 14.84 0.12
CA ASP A 49 -12.70 14.18 1.29
C ASP A 49 -14.11 13.61 1.02
N LYS A 50 -14.56 13.61 -0.24
CA LYS A 50 -15.86 13.04 -0.61
C LYS A 50 -15.88 11.53 -0.32
N ILE A 51 -16.88 11.08 0.42
CA ILE A 51 -16.95 9.72 0.94
C ILE A 51 -17.67 8.80 -0.04
N ALA A 52 -16.95 7.78 -0.54
CA ALA A 52 -17.50 6.70 -1.36
C ALA A 52 -18.15 5.60 -0.52
N VAL A 53 -17.54 5.24 0.62
CA VAL A 53 -18.04 4.19 1.51
C VAL A 53 -17.98 4.66 2.96
N ARG A 54 -19.08 4.44 3.69
CA ARG A 54 -19.15 4.69 5.12
C ARG A 54 -19.59 3.43 5.86
N GLY A 55 -18.78 2.99 6.81
CA GLY A 55 -19.09 1.96 7.79
C GLY A 55 -19.08 2.54 9.22
N ASN A 56 -19.22 1.70 10.24
CA ASN A 56 -19.22 2.14 11.64
C ASN A 56 -17.89 2.84 12.02
N ASP A 57 -16.76 2.23 11.64
CA ASP A 57 -15.42 2.74 11.95
C ASP A 57 -14.59 3.00 10.66
N ILE A 58 -15.23 2.93 9.49
CA ILE A 58 -14.59 3.01 8.18
C ILE A 58 -15.15 4.16 7.37
N LYS A 59 -14.26 4.98 6.83
CA LYS A 59 -14.59 6.00 5.83
C LYS A 59 -13.56 5.88 4.71
N ILE A 60 -14.04 5.56 3.50
CA ILE A 60 -13.22 5.48 2.28
C ILE A 60 -13.67 6.61 1.38
N SER A 61 -12.72 7.45 0.96
CA SER A 61 -13.02 8.57 0.04
C SER A 61 -13.12 8.07 -1.41
N GLU A 62 -13.80 8.84 -2.24
CA GLU A 62 -13.85 8.60 -3.69
C GLU A 62 -12.44 8.70 -4.29
N ALA A 63 -11.62 9.63 -3.82
CA ALA A 63 -10.25 9.78 -4.25
C ALA A 63 -9.41 8.52 -4.00
N GLU A 64 -9.53 7.89 -2.82
CA GLU A 64 -8.84 6.63 -2.52
C GLU A 64 -9.31 5.48 -3.43
N VAL A 65 -10.62 5.41 -3.73
CA VAL A 65 -11.15 4.38 -4.65
C VAL A 65 -10.60 4.58 -6.06
N ASN A 66 -10.63 5.80 -6.59
CA ASN A 66 -10.19 6.12 -7.93
C ASN A 66 -8.67 5.93 -8.09
N GLU A 67 -7.88 6.28 -7.08
CA GLU A 67 -6.43 6.02 -7.06
C GLU A 67 -6.14 4.52 -7.10
N SER A 68 -6.82 3.76 -6.26
CA SER A 68 -6.67 2.30 -6.22
C SER A 68 -7.14 1.65 -7.52
N GLU A 69 -8.23 2.13 -8.13
CA GLU A 69 -8.71 1.67 -9.44
C GLU A 69 -7.66 1.89 -10.53
N LYS A 70 -7.08 3.10 -10.61
CA LYS A 70 -6.02 3.41 -11.58
C LYS A 70 -4.80 2.51 -11.40
N PHE A 71 -4.47 2.16 -10.16
CA PHE A 71 -3.40 1.20 -9.90
C PHE A 71 -3.70 -0.17 -10.53
N TYR A 72 -4.89 -0.73 -10.31
CA TYR A 72 -5.27 -2.02 -10.89
C TYR A 72 -5.33 -1.95 -12.42
N MET A 73 -5.82 -0.85 -12.99
CA MET A 73 -5.81 -0.61 -14.44
C MET A 73 -4.38 -0.52 -15.00
N ALA A 74 -3.45 0.13 -14.30
CA ALA A 74 -2.04 0.17 -14.68
C ALA A 74 -1.42 -1.22 -14.73
N ASN A 75 -1.87 -2.13 -13.87
CA ASN A 75 -1.48 -3.54 -13.86
C ASN A 75 -2.21 -4.41 -14.89
N GLY A 76 -3.05 -3.82 -15.74
CA GLY A 76 -3.66 -4.51 -16.89
C GLY A 76 -5.09 -4.98 -16.66
N GLU A 77 -5.73 -4.62 -15.56
CA GLU A 77 -7.13 -4.95 -15.34
C GLU A 77 -8.06 -4.07 -16.16
N SER A 78 -9.25 -4.59 -16.48
CA SER A 78 -10.33 -3.77 -17.05
C SER A 78 -10.87 -2.82 -15.98
N GLU A 79 -11.39 -1.66 -16.37
CA GLU A 79 -11.99 -0.66 -15.48
C GLU A 79 -13.00 -1.29 -14.51
N GLN A 80 -13.90 -2.14 -15.03
CA GLN A 80 -14.92 -2.79 -14.21
C GLN A 80 -14.32 -3.71 -13.13
N THR A 81 -13.27 -4.47 -13.47
CA THR A 81 -12.58 -5.37 -12.54
C THR A 81 -11.78 -4.54 -11.54
N ALA A 82 -11.00 -3.57 -12.04
CA ALA A 82 -10.18 -2.66 -11.25
C ALA A 82 -10.98 -1.94 -10.17
N LYS A 83 -12.15 -1.40 -10.51
CA LYS A 83 -13.05 -0.73 -9.57
C LYS A 83 -13.55 -1.65 -8.46
N LYS A 84 -13.93 -2.88 -8.81
CA LYS A 84 -14.37 -3.89 -7.85
C LYS A 84 -13.24 -4.27 -6.90
N ASP A 85 -12.06 -4.51 -7.44
CA ASP A 85 -10.90 -5.00 -6.66
C ASP A 85 -10.31 -3.88 -5.83
N ALA A 86 -10.28 -2.64 -6.33
CA ALA A 86 -9.96 -1.44 -5.57
C ALA A 86 -10.85 -1.30 -4.33
N LEU A 87 -12.16 -1.39 -4.52
CA LEU A 87 -13.12 -1.24 -3.41
C LEU A 87 -13.01 -2.37 -2.37
N ASN A 88 -12.81 -3.61 -2.83
CA ASN A 88 -12.64 -4.75 -1.92
C ASN A 88 -11.33 -4.62 -1.13
N ASN A 89 -10.24 -4.28 -1.80
CA ASN A 89 -8.94 -4.08 -1.16
C ASN A 89 -8.98 -2.97 -0.10
N LEU A 90 -9.58 -1.83 -0.43
CA LEU A 90 -9.75 -0.73 0.51
C LEU A 90 -10.59 -1.12 1.73
N LYS A 91 -11.68 -1.88 1.56
CA LYS A 91 -12.49 -2.38 2.69
C LYS A 91 -11.68 -3.29 3.61
N GLU A 92 -10.89 -4.20 3.03
CA GLU A 92 -10.03 -5.11 3.80
C GLU A 92 -8.93 -4.34 4.54
N TYR A 93 -8.29 -3.38 3.87
CA TYR A 93 -7.28 -2.51 4.46
C TYR A 93 -7.84 -1.71 5.65
N TYR A 94 -9.00 -1.07 5.49
CA TYR A 94 -9.59 -0.29 6.56
C TYR A 94 -10.10 -1.14 7.72
N ALA A 95 -10.57 -2.37 7.45
CA ALA A 95 -10.92 -3.33 8.50
C ALA A 95 -9.67 -3.70 9.31
N LEU A 96 -8.53 -3.91 8.63
CA LEU A 96 -7.25 -4.20 9.28
C LEU A 96 -6.73 -2.99 10.07
N TYR A 97 -6.88 -1.78 9.54
CA TYR A 97 -6.53 -0.55 10.24
C TYR A 97 -7.36 -0.37 11.52
N ALA A 98 -8.68 -0.58 11.45
CA ALA A 98 -9.56 -0.50 12.61
C ALA A 98 -9.20 -1.54 13.68
N GLU A 99 -8.86 -2.76 13.27
CA GLU A 99 -8.40 -3.81 14.19
C GLU A 99 -7.06 -3.44 14.84
N ALA A 100 -6.12 -2.90 14.07
CA ALA A 100 -4.83 -2.42 14.61
C ALA A 100 -5.04 -1.33 15.67
N GLN A 101 -5.92 -0.36 15.41
CA GLN A 101 -6.25 0.68 16.39
C GLN A 101 -6.89 0.12 17.65
N LYS A 102 -7.82 -0.85 17.54
CA LYS A 102 -8.42 -1.54 18.69
C LYS A 102 -7.38 -2.27 19.54
N LYS A 103 -6.30 -2.73 18.93
CA LYS A 103 -5.16 -3.36 19.62
C LYS A 103 -4.14 -2.37 20.15
N GLY A 104 -4.37 -1.07 20.02
CA GLY A 104 -3.50 -0.01 20.56
C GLY A 104 -2.35 0.41 19.63
N TYR A 105 -2.31 -0.06 18.38
CA TYR A 105 -1.30 0.38 17.42
C TYR A 105 -1.57 1.81 17.00
N SER A 106 -0.54 2.63 17.06
CA SER A 106 -0.55 4.03 16.62
C SER A 106 0.81 4.44 16.08
N VAL A 107 0.85 5.61 15.43
CA VAL A 107 2.08 6.26 14.99
C VAL A 107 2.04 7.74 15.36
N THR A 108 3.21 8.32 15.58
CA THR A 108 3.38 9.76 15.76
C THR A 108 3.67 10.42 14.42
N GLU A 109 3.49 11.74 14.33
CA GLU A 109 3.88 12.50 13.14
C GLU A 109 5.38 12.37 12.85
N ASP A 110 6.21 12.42 13.87
CA ASP A 110 7.67 12.26 13.75
C ASP A 110 8.06 10.90 13.16
N GLU A 111 7.37 9.82 13.54
CA GLU A 111 7.60 8.49 12.95
C GLU A 111 7.25 8.48 11.46
N VAL A 112 6.17 9.16 11.08
CA VAL A 112 5.77 9.27 9.68
C VAL A 112 6.75 10.14 8.89
N ASP A 113 7.15 11.29 9.43
CA ASP A 113 8.09 12.20 8.77
C ASP A 113 9.45 11.49 8.54
N ASN A 114 10.00 10.82 9.55
CA ASN A 114 11.23 10.04 9.41
C ASN A 114 11.11 8.93 8.34
N TYR A 115 9.96 8.25 8.30
CA TYR A 115 9.73 7.23 7.28
C TYR A 115 9.67 7.83 5.87
N LEU A 116 8.99 8.96 5.70
CA LEU A 116 8.88 9.64 4.42
C LEU A 116 10.23 10.22 3.95
N ASP A 117 11.07 10.69 4.85
CA ASP A 117 12.41 11.18 4.50
C ASP A 117 13.31 10.04 3.99
N GLU A 118 13.24 8.86 4.62
CA GLU A 118 13.96 7.68 4.11
C GLU A 118 13.38 7.23 2.77
N LEU A 119 12.06 7.29 2.60
CA LEU A 119 11.41 6.98 1.33
C LEU A 119 11.83 7.93 0.20
N LYS A 120 11.88 9.24 0.45
CA LYS A 120 12.38 10.25 -0.51
C LYS A 120 13.79 9.90 -0.99
N LYS A 121 14.67 9.54 -0.05
CA LYS A 121 16.03 9.13 -0.37
C LYS A 121 16.04 7.90 -1.27
N GLN A 122 15.30 6.84 -0.91
CA GLN A 122 15.21 5.62 -1.73
C GLN A 122 14.66 5.91 -3.13
N MET A 123 13.64 6.75 -3.24
CA MET A 123 13.05 7.16 -4.52
C MET A 123 14.04 7.94 -5.39
N SER A 124 14.86 8.79 -4.81
CA SER A 124 15.89 9.55 -5.54
C SER A 124 17.02 8.67 -6.10
N GLU A 125 17.26 7.51 -5.49
CA GLU A 125 18.25 6.53 -5.87
C GLU A 125 17.69 5.41 -6.77
N ALA A 126 16.37 5.40 -7.04
CA ALA A 126 15.70 4.35 -7.79
C ALA A 126 16.13 4.32 -9.27
N ALA A 127 16.21 3.13 -9.85
CA ALA A 127 16.57 2.94 -11.25
C ALA A 127 15.56 3.57 -12.23
N ASN A 128 14.29 3.70 -11.81
CA ASN A 128 13.19 4.30 -12.55
C ASN A 128 12.76 5.68 -12.00
N LYS A 129 13.71 6.46 -11.51
CA LYS A 129 13.45 7.79 -10.91
C LYS A 129 12.62 8.72 -11.80
N ASP A 130 12.73 8.60 -13.12
CA ASP A 130 11.97 9.44 -14.05
C ASP A 130 10.47 9.08 -14.04
N ASP A 131 10.12 7.79 -13.94
CA ASP A 131 8.73 7.35 -13.75
C ASP A 131 8.21 7.77 -12.37
N VAL A 132 9.05 7.68 -11.34
CA VAL A 132 8.74 8.19 -10.00
C VAL A 132 8.41 9.67 -10.04
N GLN A 133 9.24 10.46 -10.72
CA GLN A 133 9.01 11.90 -10.87
C GLN A 133 7.73 12.20 -11.66
N ALA A 134 7.39 11.38 -12.66
CA ALA A 134 6.13 11.49 -13.39
C ALA A 134 4.92 11.24 -12.48
N VAL A 135 5.00 10.27 -11.57
CA VAL A 135 3.96 10.03 -10.56
C VAL A 135 3.82 11.24 -9.63
N ILE A 136 4.92 11.73 -9.06
CA ILE A 136 4.91 12.92 -8.18
C ILE A 136 4.23 14.11 -8.88
N SER A 137 4.61 14.36 -10.14
CA SER A 137 4.07 15.47 -10.94
C SER A 137 2.56 15.31 -11.22
N ALA A 138 2.05 14.08 -11.28
CA ALA A 138 0.62 13.81 -11.49
C ALA A 138 -0.26 14.21 -10.28
N TYR A 139 0.34 14.50 -9.12
CA TYR A 139 -0.34 15.05 -7.93
C TYR A 139 -0.25 16.59 -7.85
N GLY A 140 0.27 17.25 -8.88
CA GLY A 140 0.41 18.70 -8.98
C GLY A 140 1.86 19.14 -8.79
N ASN A 141 2.35 19.18 -7.59
CA ASN A 141 3.75 19.47 -7.27
C ASN A 141 4.26 18.56 -6.15
N GLU A 142 5.57 18.60 -5.92
CA GLU A 142 6.23 17.74 -4.95
C GLU A 142 5.72 17.95 -3.52
N ASP A 143 5.48 19.20 -3.12
CA ASP A 143 4.98 19.50 -1.77
C ASP A 143 3.56 18.96 -1.55
N ASP A 144 2.67 19.10 -2.53
CA ASP A 144 1.31 18.57 -2.46
C ASP A 144 1.34 17.02 -2.42
N TYR A 145 2.22 16.39 -3.21
CA TYR A 145 2.43 14.97 -3.18
C TYR A 145 2.86 14.49 -1.78
N TRP A 146 3.89 15.07 -1.19
CA TRP A 146 4.38 14.65 0.13
C TRP A 146 3.39 14.95 1.25
N LYS A 147 2.65 16.05 1.15
CA LYS A 147 1.55 16.35 2.07
C LYS A 147 0.43 15.31 2.00
N TYR A 148 0.10 14.86 0.80
CA TYR A 148 -0.84 13.75 0.60
C TYR A 148 -0.29 12.45 1.17
N MET A 149 0.96 12.10 0.84
CA MET A 149 1.63 10.91 1.34
C MET A 149 1.72 10.88 2.87
N LYS A 150 1.91 12.01 3.54
CA LYS A 150 1.86 12.08 5.01
C LYS A 150 0.51 11.59 5.54
N LYS A 151 -0.60 12.03 4.97
CA LYS A 151 -1.95 11.57 5.35
C LYS A 151 -2.12 10.05 5.14
N VAL A 152 -1.62 9.53 4.03
CA VAL A 152 -1.68 8.10 3.70
C VAL A 152 -0.85 7.29 4.72
N TYR A 153 0.39 7.71 4.99
CA TYR A 153 1.29 6.98 5.86
C TYR A 153 0.94 7.04 7.35
N MET A 154 0.17 8.05 7.79
CA MET A 154 -0.44 8.07 9.14
C MET A 154 -1.31 6.84 9.40
N LYS A 155 -1.97 6.30 8.39
CA LYS A 155 -2.76 5.05 8.50
C LYS A 155 -1.90 3.82 8.18
N ARG A 156 -1.09 3.92 7.14
CA ARG A 156 -0.32 2.79 6.61
C ARG A 156 0.69 2.23 7.61
N LEU A 157 1.44 3.09 8.29
CA LEU A 157 2.43 2.65 9.28
C LEU A 157 1.79 1.95 10.48
N VAL A 158 0.56 2.33 10.86
CA VAL A 158 -0.22 1.61 11.87
C VAL A 158 -0.48 0.17 11.43
N VAL A 159 -0.97 0.00 10.19
CA VAL A 159 -1.23 -1.34 9.62
C VAL A 159 0.08 -2.13 9.49
N MET A 160 1.16 -1.50 9.02
CA MET A 160 2.47 -2.15 8.87
C MET A 160 3.03 -2.63 10.22
N LYS A 161 2.93 -1.83 11.27
CA LYS A 161 3.34 -2.25 12.62
C LYS A 161 2.54 -3.47 13.08
N TYR A 162 1.23 -3.42 12.93
CA TYR A 162 0.34 -4.50 13.32
C TYR A 162 0.59 -5.80 12.54
N THR A 163 0.68 -5.72 11.23
CA THR A 163 0.91 -6.90 10.38
C THR A 163 2.28 -7.53 10.62
N LYS A 164 3.32 -6.71 10.85
CA LYS A 164 4.65 -7.19 11.20
C LYS A 164 4.66 -8.02 12.50
N ASP A 165 3.88 -7.62 13.49
CA ASP A 165 3.78 -8.37 14.73
C ASP A 165 2.94 -9.63 14.56
N LEU A 166 1.85 -9.58 13.77
CA LEU A 166 1.09 -10.77 13.40
C LEU A 166 1.95 -11.81 12.65
N GLU A 167 2.84 -11.37 11.77
CA GLU A 167 3.79 -12.25 11.06
C GLU A 167 4.77 -12.92 12.02
N LYS A 168 5.31 -12.16 12.99
CA LYS A 168 6.20 -12.70 14.01
C LYS A 168 5.51 -13.73 14.92
N ASP A 169 4.29 -13.41 15.37
CA ASP A 169 3.50 -14.30 16.20
C ASP A 169 3.19 -15.59 15.46
N PHE A 170 2.77 -15.48 14.19
CA PHE A 170 2.53 -16.63 13.34
C PHE A 170 3.79 -17.48 13.12
N ALA A 171 4.92 -16.86 12.84
CA ALA A 171 6.20 -17.56 12.67
C ALA A 171 6.60 -18.31 13.94
N SER A 172 6.40 -17.69 15.12
CA SER A 172 6.69 -18.27 16.41
C SER A 172 5.79 -19.48 16.73
N GLU A 173 4.48 -19.35 16.49
CA GLU A 173 3.52 -20.45 16.64
C GLU A 173 3.81 -21.61 15.67
N TYR A 174 4.20 -21.30 14.44
CA TYR A 174 4.55 -22.30 13.44
C TYR A 174 5.79 -23.08 13.86
N LYS A 175 6.83 -22.41 14.37
CA LYS A 175 8.04 -23.02 14.93
C LYS A 175 7.72 -23.95 16.08
N GLN A 176 6.87 -23.52 17.02
CA GLN A 176 6.48 -24.34 18.17
C GLN A 176 5.74 -25.62 17.72
N LYS A 177 4.92 -25.55 16.69
CA LYS A 177 4.09 -26.68 16.20
C LYS A 177 4.87 -27.67 15.33
N ASN A 178 5.83 -27.19 14.55
CA ASN A 178 6.44 -27.99 13.47
C ASN A 178 7.96 -28.17 13.60
N GLY A 179 8.60 -27.51 14.59
CA GLY A 179 10.07 -27.50 14.75
C GLY A 179 10.81 -26.71 13.66
N ASP A 180 12.10 -26.46 13.89
CA ASP A 180 12.93 -25.64 12.97
C ASP A 180 13.19 -26.29 11.59
N SER A 181 13.03 -27.62 11.47
CA SER A 181 13.33 -28.36 10.26
C SER A 181 12.35 -28.13 9.09
N ASP A 182 11.11 -27.70 9.38
CA ASP A 182 10.09 -27.49 8.35
C ASP A 182 10.13 -26.09 7.71
N MET A 183 10.77 -25.12 8.35
CA MET A 183 10.92 -23.75 7.80
C MET A 183 11.86 -23.68 6.60
N ASN A 184 12.79 -24.65 6.48
CA ASN A 184 13.80 -24.70 5.39
C ASN A 184 13.38 -25.58 4.21
N ARG A 185 12.15 -26.12 4.15
CA ARG A 185 11.69 -26.84 2.98
C ARG A 185 11.38 -25.87 1.81
N PRO A 186 11.93 -26.13 0.60
CA PRO A 186 11.54 -25.38 -0.59
C PRO A 186 10.03 -25.54 -0.82
N GLY A 187 9.28 -24.48 -0.70
CA GLY A 187 7.81 -24.47 -0.83
C GLY A 187 7.06 -23.82 0.35
N ASN A 188 7.65 -23.75 1.55
CA ASN A 188 7.04 -23.07 2.70
C ASN A 188 7.34 -21.56 2.75
N LEU A 189 8.36 -21.09 2.04
CA LEU A 189 8.71 -19.66 1.88
C LEU A 189 7.64 -18.86 1.12
N ASN A 190 6.78 -19.52 0.34
CA ASN A 190 5.66 -18.87 -0.37
C ASN A 190 4.43 -18.62 0.52
N LEU A 191 4.48 -19.01 1.80
CA LEU A 191 3.40 -18.75 2.77
C LEU A 191 3.63 -17.46 3.59
N ILE A 192 4.83 -16.86 3.50
CA ILE A 192 5.29 -15.71 4.29
C ILE A 192 5.63 -14.49 3.39
N ARG A 193 5.53 -14.65 2.07
CA ARG A 193 5.72 -13.57 1.09
C ARG A 193 4.41 -13.08 0.50
#